data_68b9aa8a966b5f46dd4d5e7b5170cfd2
#
_entry.id   68b9aa8a966b5f46dd4d5e7b5170cfd2
#
_cell.length_a   1.000
_cell.length_b   1.000
_cell.length_c   1.000
_cell.angle_alpha   90.00
_cell.angle_beta   90.00
_cell.angle_gamma   90.00
#
_symmetry.space_group_name_H-M   'P 1'
#
loop_
_entity.id
_entity.type
_entity.pdbx_description
1 polymer ?
#
loop_
_entity_poly.entity_id
_entity_poly.type
_entity_poly.pdbx_seq_one_letter_code
_entity_poly.pdbx_strand_id
1 'polypeptide(L)'
;GVSAQNNWAAAHQQTLRWVRASAAAGRPWVVCNDEQNPASLGVPPDAGYRGYAHTNRSGHRVAYDVHDIRKSTLWGTLLAGGAGVEYYFGYSLPENDLLLEDFRSRAESWRFGGIAVAFFEREKFPLAAMRNLNELVLGVAPDSPRYCFGQPGESYLVYLSAGGEAQIDLSGARGDFSLGWFNPREGGSLKNASPLKAGTKATLSAPSADDWLAVLRRL
;
A
#
# COMPACT_ATOMS: atom_id res chain seq x y z
N GLY A 1 8.05 17.48 -8.58
CA GLY A 1 7.53 16.52 -7.62
C GLY A 1 6.67 17.16 -6.55
N VAL A 2 6.06 16.36 -5.73
CA VAL A 2 5.33 16.78 -4.55
C VAL A 2 5.71 15.90 -3.37
N SER A 3 5.93 16.56 -2.24
CA SER A 3 6.06 16.01 -0.91
C SER A 3 4.69 16.14 -0.26
N ALA A 4 4.01 15.03 -0.01
CA ALA A 4 2.63 15.04 0.47
C ALA A 4 2.58 14.82 1.98
N GLN A 5 1.93 15.76 2.67
CA GLN A 5 1.57 15.66 4.08
C GLN A 5 0.07 15.41 4.17
N ASN A 6 -0.33 14.29 4.74
CA ASN A 6 -1.75 13.92 4.82
C ASN A 6 -2.02 12.92 5.94
N ASN A 7 -3.30 12.77 6.27
CA ASN A 7 -3.71 11.69 7.17
C ASN A 7 -3.23 10.34 6.61
N TRP A 8 -2.63 9.52 7.46
CA TRP A 8 -2.06 8.21 7.08
C TRP A 8 -3.05 7.34 6.30
N ALA A 9 -4.33 7.34 6.68
CA ALA A 9 -5.38 6.56 6.01
C ALA A 9 -5.76 7.12 4.63
N ALA A 10 -5.48 8.40 4.35
CA ALA A 10 -5.80 9.06 3.10
C ALA A 10 -4.65 9.04 2.08
N ALA A 11 -3.51 8.44 2.41
CA ALA A 11 -2.29 8.48 1.59
C ALA A 11 -2.53 8.03 0.14
N HIS A 12 -3.26 6.94 -0.07
CA HIS A 12 -3.60 6.47 -1.41
C HIS A 12 -4.36 7.51 -2.24
N GLN A 13 -5.42 8.08 -1.68
CA GLN A 13 -6.27 9.04 -2.40
C GLN A 13 -5.52 10.34 -2.70
N GLN A 14 -4.72 10.82 -1.76
CA GLN A 14 -3.93 12.05 -1.94
C GLN A 14 -2.82 11.85 -2.96
N THR A 15 -2.10 10.74 -2.90
CA THR A 15 -1.11 10.38 -3.92
C THR A 15 -1.75 10.31 -5.30
N LEU A 16 -2.86 9.58 -5.43
CA LEU A 16 -3.58 9.43 -6.69
C LEU A 16 -4.07 10.76 -7.26
N ARG A 17 -4.55 11.67 -6.39
CA ARG A 17 -4.94 13.03 -6.78
C ARG A 17 -3.79 13.76 -7.47
N TRP A 18 -2.59 13.75 -6.88
CA TRP A 18 -1.44 14.46 -7.45
C TRP A 18 -0.87 13.77 -8.69
N VAL A 19 -0.81 12.44 -8.70
CA VAL A 19 -0.42 11.68 -9.89
C VAL A 19 -1.33 12.03 -11.08
N ARG A 20 -2.66 12.00 -10.88
CA ARG A 20 -3.63 12.32 -11.93
C ARG A 20 -3.62 13.77 -12.34
N ALA A 21 -3.58 14.70 -11.39
CA ALA A 21 -3.60 16.14 -11.68
C ALA A 21 -2.36 16.58 -12.46
N SER A 22 -1.17 16.12 -12.08
CA SER A 22 0.08 16.44 -12.77
C SER A 22 0.15 15.82 -14.18
N ALA A 23 -0.35 14.60 -14.34
CA ALA A 23 -0.46 13.95 -15.64
C ALA A 23 -1.43 14.71 -16.57
N ALA A 24 -2.61 15.10 -16.06
CA ALA A 24 -3.58 15.89 -16.81
C ALA A 24 -3.05 17.27 -17.22
N ALA A 25 -2.16 17.85 -16.42
CA ALA A 25 -1.45 19.10 -16.75
C ALA A 25 -0.27 18.91 -17.75
N GLY A 26 -0.06 17.69 -18.26
CA GLY A 26 1.01 17.36 -19.21
C GLY A 26 2.42 17.32 -18.59
N ARG A 27 2.52 17.33 -17.26
CA ARG A 27 3.80 17.29 -16.52
C ARG A 27 3.70 16.30 -15.36
N PRO A 28 3.78 14.98 -15.60
CA PRO A 28 3.72 13.97 -14.54
C PRO A 28 4.78 14.24 -13.47
N TRP A 29 4.35 14.20 -12.21
CA TRP A 29 5.20 14.44 -11.05
C TRP A 29 5.59 13.13 -10.37
N VAL A 30 6.79 13.11 -9.81
CA VAL A 30 7.13 12.18 -8.73
C VAL A 30 6.36 12.62 -7.49
N VAL A 31 5.58 11.72 -6.91
CA VAL A 31 4.73 11.96 -5.75
C VAL A 31 5.18 11.04 -4.63
N CYS A 32 5.62 11.62 -3.51
CA CYS A 32 5.98 10.89 -2.29
C CYS A 32 5.05 11.27 -1.15
N ASN A 33 4.81 10.34 -0.22
CA ASN A 33 4.17 10.63 1.06
C ASN A 33 5.27 10.82 2.10
N ASP A 34 5.46 12.03 2.59
CA ASP A 34 6.61 12.39 3.43
C ASP A 34 6.20 12.67 4.89
N GLU A 35 4.91 12.87 5.18
CA GLU A 35 4.45 13.05 6.53
C GLU A 35 3.08 12.40 6.77
N GLN A 36 3.00 11.54 7.78
CA GLN A 36 1.79 10.85 8.19
C GLN A 36 1.14 11.60 9.36
N ASN A 37 0.02 12.26 9.09
CA ASN A 37 -0.75 12.94 10.11
C ASN A 37 -1.68 11.98 10.91
N PRO A 38 -1.95 12.23 12.17
CA PRO A 38 -1.68 13.48 12.91
C PRO A 38 -0.19 13.72 13.17
N ALA A 39 0.29 14.91 12.85
CA ALA A 39 1.70 15.28 12.96
C ALA A 39 2.29 15.14 14.37
N SER A 40 1.45 15.21 15.43
CA SER A 40 1.88 14.95 16.80
C SER A 40 2.30 13.49 17.04
N LEU A 41 1.88 12.56 16.20
CA LEU A 41 2.05 11.12 16.39
C LEU A 41 2.85 10.48 15.27
N GLY A 42 2.55 10.81 14.00
CA GLY A 42 3.23 10.20 12.86
C GLY A 42 3.14 8.67 12.86
N VAL A 43 4.22 8.00 12.52
CA VAL A 43 4.33 6.54 12.61
C VAL A 43 4.63 6.14 14.06
N PRO A 44 3.78 5.32 14.70
CA PRO A 44 3.97 4.95 16.10
C PRO A 44 5.17 4.00 16.28
N PRO A 45 5.74 3.94 17.50
CA PRO A 45 6.75 2.94 17.84
C PRO A 45 6.22 1.52 17.75
N ASP A 46 7.11 0.58 17.58
CA ASP A 46 6.81 -0.86 17.59
C ASP A 46 6.37 -1.35 18.98
N ALA A 47 5.73 -2.51 19.01
CA ALA A 47 5.36 -3.19 20.25
C ALA A 47 6.59 -3.41 21.15
N GLY A 48 6.43 -3.10 22.43
CA GLY A 48 7.52 -3.20 23.42
C GLY A 48 8.28 -1.90 23.64
N TYR A 49 8.15 -0.91 22.78
CA TYR A 49 8.74 0.41 22.99
C TYR A 49 7.76 1.35 23.69
N ARG A 50 8.33 2.28 24.47
CA ARG A 50 7.55 3.36 25.09
C ARG A 50 6.88 4.19 24.01
N GLY A 51 5.56 4.39 24.13
CA GLY A 51 4.75 5.10 23.15
C GLY A 51 3.99 4.18 22.16
N TYR A 52 4.22 2.88 22.21
CA TYR A 52 3.44 1.92 21.39
C TYR A 52 1.93 2.03 21.65
N ALA A 53 1.50 2.05 22.90
CA ALA A 53 0.11 2.26 23.30
C ALA A 53 -0.16 3.76 23.56
N HIS A 54 0.14 4.59 22.57
CA HIS A 54 0.10 6.03 22.70
C HIS A 54 -1.31 6.59 22.84
N THR A 55 -1.42 7.73 23.50
CA THR A 55 -2.64 8.51 23.62
C THR A 55 -2.40 9.91 23.06
N ASN A 56 -3.45 10.53 22.51
CA ASN A 56 -3.37 11.93 22.13
C ASN A 56 -3.36 12.85 23.38
N ARG A 57 -3.19 14.17 23.16
CA ARG A 57 -3.15 15.16 24.26
C ARG A 57 -4.42 15.17 25.15
N SER A 58 -5.55 14.68 24.64
CA SER A 58 -6.81 14.56 25.38
C SER A 58 -6.95 13.23 26.13
N GLY A 59 -5.91 12.40 26.16
CA GLY A 59 -5.91 11.11 26.86
C GLY A 59 -6.60 9.97 26.12
N HIS A 60 -7.07 10.18 24.89
CA HIS A 60 -7.70 9.13 24.09
C HIS A 60 -6.63 8.32 23.37
N ARG A 61 -6.75 7.00 23.41
CA ARG A 61 -5.86 6.10 22.66
C ARG A 61 -5.99 6.35 21.16
N VAL A 62 -4.87 6.47 20.48
CA VAL A 62 -4.85 6.57 19.02
C VAL A 62 -5.10 5.19 18.43
N ALA A 63 -6.05 5.09 17.52
CA ALA A 63 -6.59 3.84 17.03
C ALA A 63 -5.89 3.35 15.74
N TYR A 64 -4.57 3.53 15.63
CA TYR A 64 -3.79 2.97 14.51
C TYR A 64 -2.39 2.55 14.96
N ASP A 65 -1.80 1.64 14.24
CA ASP A 65 -0.47 1.10 14.48
C ASP A 65 0.38 1.02 13.20
N VAL A 66 1.56 0.44 13.30
CA VAL A 66 2.48 0.27 12.17
C VAL A 66 1.87 -0.58 11.04
N HIS A 67 0.96 -1.50 11.35
CA HIS A 67 0.29 -2.32 10.34
C HIS A 67 -0.72 -1.50 9.52
N ASP A 68 -1.39 -0.54 10.14
CA ASP A 68 -2.26 0.40 9.43
C ASP A 68 -1.45 1.32 8.51
N ILE A 69 -0.30 1.79 8.99
CA ILE A 69 0.67 2.56 8.17
C ILE A 69 1.16 1.71 6.99
N ARG A 70 1.52 0.44 7.20
CA ARG A 70 1.90 -0.46 6.09
C ARG A 70 0.80 -0.54 5.05
N LYS A 71 -0.44 -0.83 5.47
CA LYS A 71 -1.58 -1.03 4.58
C LYS A 71 -1.97 0.22 3.81
N SER A 72 -2.21 1.31 4.53
CA SER A 72 -2.83 2.51 3.95
C SER A 72 -1.80 3.49 3.41
N THR A 73 -0.66 3.64 4.07
CA THR A 73 0.37 4.59 3.67
C THR A 73 1.37 3.94 2.70
N LEU A 74 2.07 2.88 3.09
CA LEU A 74 3.10 2.28 2.24
C LEU A 74 2.49 1.70 0.96
N TRP A 75 1.68 0.65 1.08
CA TRP A 75 1.06 0.03 -0.10
C TRP A 75 0.04 0.94 -0.78
N GLY A 76 -0.64 1.77 -0.01
CA GLY A 76 -1.55 2.78 -0.55
C GLY A 76 -0.83 3.77 -1.48
N THR A 77 0.31 4.31 -1.08
CA THR A 77 1.11 5.24 -1.89
C THR A 77 1.65 4.55 -3.14
N LEU A 78 2.28 3.39 -2.99
CA LEU A 78 2.88 2.65 -4.12
C LEU A 78 1.85 2.27 -5.18
N LEU A 79 0.69 1.77 -4.77
CA LEU A 79 -0.36 1.34 -5.70
C LEU A 79 -1.26 2.48 -6.21
N ALA A 80 -1.06 3.69 -5.74
CA ALA A 80 -1.58 4.91 -6.37
C ALA A 80 -0.67 5.42 -7.51
N GLY A 81 0.51 4.81 -7.69
CA GLY A 81 1.55 5.28 -8.61
C GLY A 81 2.51 6.29 -7.97
N GLY A 82 2.57 6.35 -6.65
CA GLY A 82 3.56 7.13 -5.92
C GLY A 82 4.94 6.49 -5.95
N ALA A 83 5.97 7.30 -5.75
CA ALA A 83 7.37 6.88 -5.85
C ALA A 83 7.94 6.34 -4.52
N GLY A 84 7.28 6.65 -3.40
CA GLY A 84 7.76 6.17 -2.10
C GLY A 84 7.09 6.84 -0.92
N VAL A 85 7.57 6.44 0.26
CA VAL A 85 7.13 6.93 1.56
C VAL A 85 8.36 7.27 2.37
N GLU A 86 8.37 8.45 2.98
CA GLU A 86 9.22 8.81 4.10
C GLU A 86 8.41 8.66 5.39
N TYR A 87 8.99 8.05 6.41
CA TYR A 87 8.30 7.85 7.68
C TYR A 87 8.58 9.01 8.62
N TYR A 88 7.52 9.71 9.00
CA TYR A 88 7.52 10.79 9.98
C TYR A 88 7.17 10.26 11.38
N PHE A 89 7.95 10.55 12.40
CA PHE A 89 7.77 9.95 13.74
C PHE A 89 7.08 10.87 14.74
N GLY A 90 6.51 11.96 14.26
CA GLY A 90 5.78 12.91 15.09
C GLY A 90 6.68 13.71 16.03
N TYR A 91 6.05 14.45 16.95
CA TYR A 91 6.79 15.24 17.96
C TYR A 91 6.31 15.00 19.40
N SER A 92 5.30 14.19 19.61
CA SER A 92 4.72 13.93 20.92
C SER A 92 5.05 12.55 21.49
N LEU A 93 5.67 11.68 20.70
CA LEU A 93 6.06 10.34 21.11
C LEU A 93 7.55 10.29 21.48
N PRO A 94 7.96 9.33 22.31
CA PRO A 94 9.37 9.00 22.46
C PRO A 94 10.00 8.62 21.12
N GLU A 95 11.29 8.88 20.97
CA GLU A 95 11.99 8.59 19.71
C GLU A 95 11.31 9.24 18.51
N ASN A 96 10.95 10.52 18.65
CA ASN A 96 10.37 11.35 17.60
C ASN A 96 11.44 11.91 16.66
N ASP A 97 11.03 12.59 15.59
CA ASP A 97 11.94 13.15 14.58
C ASP A 97 12.99 14.13 15.13
N LEU A 98 12.73 14.74 16.27
CA LEU A 98 13.68 15.68 16.91
C LEU A 98 14.68 15.01 17.84
N LEU A 99 14.33 13.84 18.37
CA LEU A 99 15.04 13.16 19.44
C LEU A 99 15.24 11.66 19.17
N LEU A 100 15.22 11.25 17.90
CA LEU A 100 15.37 9.85 17.52
C LEU A 100 16.80 9.37 17.77
N GLU A 101 17.04 8.75 18.92
CA GLU A 101 18.30 8.13 19.29
C GLU A 101 18.30 6.61 19.07
N ASP A 102 17.12 5.99 19.15
CA ASP A 102 16.94 4.56 18.91
C ASP A 102 15.99 4.28 17.74
N PHE A 103 16.53 4.24 16.53
CA PHE A 103 15.79 3.92 15.29
C PHE A 103 15.17 2.51 15.31
N ARG A 104 15.62 1.60 16.20
CA ARG A 104 15.04 0.26 16.36
C ARG A 104 13.63 0.32 16.90
N SER A 105 13.23 1.43 17.50
CA SER A 105 11.85 1.67 17.92
C SER A 105 10.85 1.66 16.77
N ARG A 106 11.31 1.68 15.50
CA ARG A 106 10.53 1.63 14.26
C ARG A 106 11.02 0.52 13.33
N ALA A 107 11.61 -0.55 13.88
CA ALA A 107 12.19 -1.65 13.12
C ALA A 107 11.18 -2.29 12.15
N GLU A 108 9.90 -2.42 12.56
CA GLU A 108 8.85 -2.96 11.70
C GLU A 108 8.59 -2.05 10.47
N SER A 109 8.61 -0.73 10.63
CA SER A 109 8.45 0.20 9.50
C SER A 109 9.56 0.02 8.47
N TRP A 110 10.81 -0.09 8.94
CA TRP A 110 11.97 -0.34 8.06
C TRP A 110 11.86 -1.70 7.37
N ARG A 111 11.44 -2.73 8.12
CA ARG A 111 11.25 -4.08 7.59
C ARG A 111 10.18 -4.10 6.49
N PHE A 112 9.04 -3.46 6.70
CA PHE A 112 7.98 -3.39 5.68
C PHE A 112 8.40 -2.60 4.45
N GLY A 113 9.14 -1.50 4.62
CA GLY A 113 9.74 -0.76 3.51
C GLY A 113 10.69 -1.64 2.70
N GLY A 114 11.59 -2.35 3.37
CA GLY A 114 12.51 -3.30 2.74
C GLY A 114 11.80 -4.44 1.99
N ILE A 115 10.71 -4.98 2.54
CA ILE A 115 9.88 -6.00 1.88
C ILE A 115 9.28 -5.45 0.57
N ALA A 116 8.76 -4.23 0.59
CA ALA A 116 8.18 -3.61 -0.60
C ALA A 116 9.23 -3.35 -1.68
N VAL A 117 10.40 -2.81 -1.31
CA VAL A 117 11.52 -2.61 -2.24
C VAL A 117 11.94 -3.92 -2.87
N ALA A 118 12.23 -4.94 -2.05
CA ALA A 118 12.65 -6.26 -2.53
C ALA A 118 11.59 -6.92 -3.44
N PHE A 119 10.31 -6.71 -3.19
CA PHE A 119 9.23 -7.17 -4.06
C PHE A 119 9.34 -6.55 -5.45
N PHE A 120 9.39 -5.23 -5.56
CA PHE A 120 9.44 -4.55 -6.86
C PHE A 120 10.74 -4.83 -7.61
N GLU A 121 11.87 -4.93 -6.92
CA GLU A 121 13.16 -5.30 -7.51
C GLU A 121 13.15 -6.71 -8.10
N ARG A 122 12.55 -7.67 -7.41
CA ARG A 122 12.44 -9.06 -7.86
C ARG A 122 11.46 -9.23 -9.00
N GLU A 123 10.27 -8.64 -8.85
CA GLU A 123 9.16 -8.86 -9.78
C GLU A 123 9.28 -8.03 -11.08
N LYS A 124 10.08 -6.97 -11.11
CA LYS A 124 10.44 -6.17 -12.29
C LYS A 124 9.24 -5.72 -13.13
N PHE A 125 8.25 -5.14 -12.50
CA PHE A 125 7.09 -4.59 -13.21
C PHE A 125 7.47 -3.40 -14.10
N PRO A 126 6.80 -3.21 -15.26
CA PRO A 126 7.00 -2.05 -16.12
C PRO A 126 6.29 -0.81 -15.53
N LEU A 127 6.75 -0.31 -14.40
CA LEU A 127 6.08 0.71 -13.59
C LEU A 127 5.67 1.95 -14.40
N ALA A 128 6.48 2.34 -15.38
CA ALA A 128 6.17 3.50 -16.24
C ALA A 128 4.94 3.28 -17.14
N ALA A 129 4.55 2.03 -17.41
CA ALA A 129 3.37 1.67 -18.19
C ALA A 129 2.15 1.34 -17.32
N MET A 130 2.34 1.28 -16.01
CA MET A 130 1.28 0.95 -15.05
C MET A 130 0.55 2.21 -14.58
N ARG A 131 -0.71 2.04 -14.22
CA ARG A 131 -1.55 3.09 -13.64
C ARG A 131 -2.52 2.53 -12.61
N ASN A 132 -3.11 3.42 -11.81
CA ASN A 132 -4.17 3.03 -10.89
C ASN A 132 -5.43 2.59 -11.66
N LEU A 133 -6.01 1.47 -11.24
CA LEU A 133 -7.15 0.78 -11.84
C LEU A 133 -8.12 0.28 -10.74
N ASN A 134 -8.31 1.04 -9.68
CA ASN A 134 -9.14 0.66 -8.54
C ASN A 134 -10.57 0.29 -8.96
N GLU A 135 -11.07 0.88 -10.05
CA GLU A 135 -12.39 0.62 -10.62
C GLU A 135 -12.58 -0.82 -11.07
N LEU A 136 -11.51 -1.56 -11.33
CA LEU A 136 -11.58 -2.97 -11.70
C LEU A 136 -11.81 -3.90 -10.50
N VAL A 137 -11.63 -3.43 -9.26
CA VAL A 137 -11.80 -4.27 -8.07
C VAL A 137 -13.20 -4.10 -7.50
N LEU A 138 -13.96 -5.21 -7.45
CA LEU A 138 -15.36 -5.27 -7.08
C LEU A 138 -15.56 -6.20 -5.87
N GLY A 139 -16.73 -6.12 -5.22
CA GLY A 139 -17.17 -7.10 -4.22
C GLY A 139 -16.47 -7.01 -2.86
N VAL A 140 -15.75 -5.92 -2.57
CA VAL A 140 -15.16 -5.67 -1.24
C VAL A 140 -16.05 -4.73 -0.43
N ALA A 141 -15.96 -4.86 0.90
CA ALA A 141 -16.68 -3.96 1.79
C ALA A 141 -16.30 -2.49 1.51
N PRO A 142 -17.25 -1.55 1.57
CA PRO A 142 -17.00 -0.15 1.22
C PRO A 142 -15.84 0.49 1.98
N ASP A 143 -15.64 0.10 3.23
CA ASP A 143 -14.64 0.67 4.14
C ASP A 143 -13.30 -0.07 4.11
N SER A 144 -13.18 -1.16 3.33
CA SER A 144 -11.92 -1.88 3.20
C SER A 144 -11.05 -1.24 2.12
N PRO A 145 -9.86 -0.73 2.46
CA PRO A 145 -8.91 -0.26 1.48
C PRO A 145 -8.58 -1.36 0.46
N ARG A 146 -8.80 -1.04 -0.80
CA ARG A 146 -8.48 -1.90 -1.94
C ARG A 146 -7.78 -1.07 -2.99
N TYR A 147 -6.70 -1.57 -3.50
CA TYR A 147 -5.92 -0.86 -4.49
C TYR A 147 -5.62 -1.76 -5.66
N CYS A 148 -5.76 -1.24 -6.87
CA CYS A 148 -5.32 -1.91 -8.07
C CYS A 148 -4.38 -0.99 -8.85
N PHE A 149 -3.19 -1.49 -9.15
CA PHE A 149 -2.19 -0.81 -9.96
C PHE A 149 -1.72 -1.77 -11.05
N GLY A 150 -1.79 -1.38 -12.32
CA GLY A 150 -1.51 -2.32 -13.38
C GLY A 150 -1.33 -1.69 -14.75
N GLN A 151 -0.83 -2.51 -15.67
CA GLN A 151 -0.85 -2.28 -17.10
C GLN A 151 -2.02 -3.08 -17.68
N PRO A 152 -3.07 -2.42 -18.18
CA PRO A 152 -4.29 -3.10 -18.67
C PRO A 152 -3.98 -4.18 -19.69
N GLY A 153 -4.52 -5.37 -19.47
CA GLY A 153 -4.35 -6.53 -20.35
C GLY A 153 -3.01 -7.27 -20.19
N GLU A 154 -2.07 -6.77 -19.40
CA GLU A 154 -0.74 -7.36 -19.24
C GLU A 154 -0.44 -7.81 -17.81
N SER A 155 -0.64 -6.92 -16.83
CA SER A 155 -0.34 -7.24 -15.43
C SER A 155 -1.14 -6.37 -14.47
N TYR A 156 -1.48 -6.95 -13.31
CA TYR A 156 -2.23 -6.27 -12.26
C TYR A 156 -1.68 -6.64 -10.88
N LEU A 157 -1.57 -5.65 -10.03
CA LEU A 157 -1.31 -5.76 -8.60
C LEU A 157 -2.59 -5.38 -7.87
N VAL A 158 -3.22 -6.31 -7.16
CA VAL A 158 -4.46 -6.06 -6.41
C VAL A 158 -4.20 -6.28 -4.93
N TYR A 159 -4.28 -5.22 -4.15
CA TYR A 159 -4.07 -5.26 -2.72
C TYR A 159 -5.40 -5.33 -1.97
N LEU A 160 -5.54 -6.35 -1.15
CA LEU A 160 -6.69 -6.58 -0.27
C LEU A 160 -6.22 -6.41 1.18
N SER A 161 -6.56 -5.30 1.80
CA SER A 161 -6.04 -4.91 3.14
C SER A 161 -6.56 -5.77 4.29
N ALA A 162 -7.64 -6.50 4.09
CA ALA A 162 -8.25 -7.41 5.06
C ALA A 162 -8.43 -8.83 4.50
N GLY A 163 -7.70 -9.16 3.42
CA GLY A 163 -7.83 -10.46 2.76
C GLY A 163 -9.24 -10.74 2.26
N GLY A 164 -9.72 -11.96 2.50
CA GLY A 164 -11.06 -12.37 2.09
C GLY A 164 -11.20 -12.54 0.59
N GLU A 165 -12.40 -12.29 0.07
CA GLU A 165 -12.73 -12.40 -1.34
C GLU A 165 -12.98 -11.03 -1.99
N ALA A 166 -12.54 -10.90 -3.23
CA ALA A 166 -12.83 -9.77 -4.09
C ALA A 166 -13.00 -10.28 -5.53
N GLN A 167 -13.48 -9.42 -6.42
CA GLN A 167 -13.48 -9.71 -7.85
C GLN A 167 -12.60 -8.69 -8.57
N ILE A 168 -11.91 -9.14 -9.61
CA ILE A 168 -11.28 -8.27 -10.59
C ILE A 168 -12.04 -8.37 -11.92
N ASP A 169 -12.35 -7.23 -12.50
CA ASP A 169 -12.99 -7.17 -13.82
C ASP A 169 -11.92 -7.26 -14.92
N LEU A 170 -11.82 -8.45 -15.52
CA LEU A 170 -10.94 -8.74 -16.66
C LEU A 170 -11.74 -8.82 -17.99
N SER A 171 -12.99 -8.34 -18.04
CA SER A 171 -13.85 -8.44 -19.24
C SER A 171 -13.25 -7.72 -20.46
N GLY A 172 -12.46 -6.66 -20.24
CA GLY A 172 -11.73 -5.95 -21.30
C GLY A 172 -10.37 -6.54 -21.66
N ALA A 173 -9.90 -7.58 -20.96
CA ALA A 173 -8.61 -8.22 -21.20
C ALA A 173 -8.72 -9.43 -22.14
N ARG A 174 -7.58 -9.87 -22.69
CA ARG A 174 -7.47 -11.05 -23.55
C ARG A 174 -6.35 -11.96 -23.04
N GLY A 175 -6.50 -13.27 -23.23
CA GLY A 175 -5.56 -14.29 -22.75
C GLY A 175 -5.79 -14.58 -21.26
N ASP A 176 -5.26 -15.69 -20.78
CA ASP A 176 -5.36 -16.09 -19.38
C ASP A 176 -4.28 -15.37 -18.55
N PHE A 177 -4.48 -15.31 -17.24
CA PHE A 177 -3.51 -14.71 -16.29
C PHE A 177 -3.05 -15.74 -15.28
N SER A 178 -1.74 -15.80 -15.04
CA SER A 178 -1.23 -16.42 -13.82
C SER A 178 -1.66 -15.61 -12.61
N LEU A 179 -1.89 -16.27 -11.48
CA LEU A 179 -2.15 -15.64 -10.18
C LEU A 179 -1.12 -16.12 -9.16
N GLY A 180 -0.49 -15.16 -8.50
CA GLY A 180 0.35 -15.41 -7.34
C GLY A 180 -0.04 -14.47 -6.19
N TRP A 181 0.07 -14.97 -4.95
CA TRP A 181 -0.16 -14.19 -3.75
C TRP A 181 1.16 -13.81 -3.07
N PHE A 182 1.39 -12.54 -2.90
CA PHE A 182 2.51 -12.01 -2.11
C PHE A 182 2.05 -11.64 -0.71
N ASN A 183 2.88 -12.00 0.29
CA ASN A 183 2.65 -11.62 1.68
C ASN A 183 3.39 -10.32 2.00
N PRO A 184 2.69 -9.17 2.13
CA PRO A 184 3.33 -7.89 2.39
C PRO A 184 3.85 -7.73 3.83
N ARG A 185 3.53 -8.67 4.72
CA ARG A 185 3.99 -8.71 6.12
C ARG A 185 5.35 -9.40 6.27
N GLU A 186 5.54 -10.49 5.51
CA GLU A 186 6.70 -11.39 5.66
C GLU A 186 7.62 -11.36 4.44
N GLY A 187 7.14 -10.87 3.31
CA GLY A 187 7.88 -10.95 2.06
C GLY A 187 7.91 -12.37 1.48
N GLY A 188 9.05 -12.72 0.89
CA GLY A 188 9.25 -14.05 0.28
C GLY A 188 8.69 -14.17 -1.14
N SER A 189 8.65 -15.39 -1.66
CA SER A 189 8.17 -15.69 -3.02
C SER A 189 6.65 -15.65 -3.12
N LEU A 190 6.14 -15.50 -4.34
CA LEU A 190 4.71 -15.63 -4.62
C LEU A 190 4.22 -17.05 -4.29
N LYS A 191 3.06 -17.14 -3.64
CA LYS A 191 2.32 -18.39 -3.51
C LYS A 191 1.42 -18.52 -4.73
N ASN A 192 1.73 -19.47 -5.61
CA ASN A 192 0.96 -19.69 -6.82
C ASN A 192 -0.48 -20.14 -6.51
N ALA A 193 -1.42 -19.65 -7.30
CA ALA A 193 -2.81 -20.03 -7.30
C ALA A 193 -3.26 -20.41 -8.71
N SER A 194 -4.51 -20.87 -8.85
CA SER A 194 -5.06 -21.24 -10.17
C SER A 194 -5.11 -20.04 -11.10
N PRO A 195 -4.75 -20.21 -12.37
CA PRO A 195 -4.85 -19.15 -13.36
C PRO A 195 -6.27 -18.61 -13.50
N LEU A 196 -6.39 -17.35 -13.88
CA LEU A 196 -7.65 -16.65 -14.09
C LEU A 196 -7.91 -16.48 -15.58
N LYS A 197 -9.18 -16.60 -15.97
CA LYS A 197 -9.60 -16.38 -17.33
C LYS A 197 -9.89 -14.90 -17.59
N ALA A 198 -9.41 -14.40 -18.72
CA ALA A 198 -9.81 -13.10 -19.25
C ALA A 198 -11.23 -13.12 -19.86
N GLY A 199 -11.73 -11.95 -20.22
CA GLY A 199 -13.06 -11.80 -20.84
C GLY A 199 -14.22 -11.89 -19.83
N THR A 200 -13.95 -11.96 -18.54
CA THR A 200 -14.96 -12.08 -17.47
C THR A 200 -14.48 -11.43 -16.16
N LYS A 201 -15.36 -11.39 -15.19
CA LYS A 201 -14.98 -11.09 -13.80
C LYS A 201 -14.41 -12.35 -13.15
N ALA A 202 -13.25 -12.24 -12.53
CA ALA A 202 -12.57 -13.33 -11.85
C ALA A 202 -12.53 -13.10 -10.35
N THR A 203 -12.73 -14.17 -9.57
CA THR A 203 -12.66 -14.12 -8.11
C THR A 203 -11.20 -14.22 -7.63
N LEU A 204 -10.85 -13.36 -6.71
CA LEU A 204 -9.59 -13.37 -5.94
C LEU A 204 -9.92 -13.81 -4.53
N SER A 205 -9.46 -14.99 -4.12
CA SER A 205 -9.63 -15.50 -2.75
C SER A 205 -8.27 -15.46 -2.05
N ALA A 206 -8.09 -14.50 -1.14
CA ALA A 206 -6.85 -14.33 -0.40
C ALA A 206 -6.56 -15.54 0.51
N PRO A 207 -5.28 -15.88 0.76
CA PRO A 207 -4.92 -17.05 1.59
C PRO A 207 -5.37 -16.99 3.05
N SER A 208 -5.66 -15.80 3.57
CA SER A 208 -6.16 -15.57 4.93
C SER A 208 -6.89 -14.22 5.03
N ALA A 209 -7.45 -13.93 6.22
CA ALA A 209 -8.09 -12.65 6.53
C ALA A 209 -7.10 -11.49 6.77
N ASP A 210 -5.80 -11.73 6.63
CA ASP A 210 -4.79 -10.68 6.67
C ASP A 210 -4.67 -9.97 5.31
N ASP A 211 -3.84 -8.91 5.26
CA ASP A 211 -3.57 -8.24 4.00
C ASP A 211 -2.72 -9.10 3.04
N TRP A 212 -3.10 -9.07 1.77
CA TRP A 212 -2.44 -9.78 0.68
C TRP A 212 -2.39 -8.96 -0.60
N LEU A 213 -1.34 -9.20 -1.39
CA LEU A 213 -1.20 -8.65 -2.73
C LEU A 213 -1.34 -9.77 -3.77
N ALA A 214 -2.41 -9.72 -4.54
CA ALA A 214 -2.55 -10.56 -5.73
C ALA A 214 -1.71 -9.98 -6.87
N VAL A 215 -0.93 -10.84 -7.50
CA VAL A 215 -0.07 -10.53 -8.64
C VAL A 215 -0.57 -11.31 -9.85
N LEU A 216 -1.08 -10.60 -10.84
CA LEU A 216 -1.58 -11.17 -12.08
C LEU A 216 -0.63 -10.82 -13.23
N ARG A 217 -0.30 -11.80 -14.06
CA ARG A 217 0.49 -11.63 -15.28
C ARG A 217 -0.15 -12.41 -16.42
N ARG A 218 -0.25 -11.79 -17.59
CA ARG A 218 -0.73 -12.48 -18.79
C ARG A 218 0.21 -13.64 -19.12
N LEU A 219 -0.38 -14.81 -19.42
CA LEU A 219 0.30 -16.02 -19.84
C LEU A 219 0.66 -15.99 -21.32
#